data_1c148b7d65a1573247775a6ad6444c89
#
_entry.id   1c148b7d65a1573247775a6ad6444c89
#
_cell.length_a   1.000
_cell.length_b   1.000
_cell.length_c   1.000
_cell.angle_alpha   90.00
_cell.angle_beta   90.00
_cell.angle_gamma   90.00
#
_symmetry.space_group_name_H-M   'P 1'
#
loop_
_entity.id
_entity.type
_entity.pdbx_description
1 polymer ?
#
loop_
_entity_poly.entity_id
_entity_poly.type
_entity_poly.pdbx_seq_one_letter_code
_entity_poly.pdbx_strand_id
1 'polypeptide(L)'
;MIDLLRACATTTVVLWHWVFTIIVWRPDGPHADNPIGYVSGLWSLTWVLQVLPLFFFAGGFTHAQAWAKRRDQPRAWRRFTARRAAQLVVPALVLVAVVVGAAVTIAHLRSGADPWIGRATTLVLSPLWFLAVYLLLVATVPVWDRLHRAWGELVPLALAGLAMGVDLLRFRYRVEQVALANLVFVWAACHQVGWSWDRLRVAPRRFGHVLVLVGFAALVGLTNMGLYPRSMVGTTSALDRFSNMGPPTLPIVALLVLQVGLVVTYRDRLDAWARRPAVARRVDWLSRNAMPVFLWHSVGFAAFFVAMQGVWTVPSSPSLQWWLTRPLWLAGPALCTLPLMALSARLHPGLRVVTGGTRPVPAGASASS
;
A
#
# COMPACT_ATOMS: atom_id res chain seq x y z
N MET A 1 -9.69 8.84 -12.89
CA MET A 1 -9.54 9.06 -11.43
C MET A 1 -9.00 7.85 -10.67
N ILE A 2 -9.54 6.65 -10.76
CA ILE A 2 -9.05 5.47 -10.01
C ILE A 2 -7.55 5.20 -10.24
N ASP A 3 -7.08 5.29 -11.48
CA ASP A 3 -5.65 5.14 -11.77
C ASP A 3 -4.81 6.25 -11.15
N LEU A 4 -5.35 7.48 -11.04
CA LEU A 4 -4.72 8.57 -10.31
C LEU A 4 -4.57 8.22 -8.83
N LEU A 5 -5.65 7.73 -8.17
CA LEU A 5 -5.59 7.33 -6.74
C LEU A 5 -4.56 6.22 -6.51
N ARG A 6 -4.51 5.21 -7.39
CA ARG A 6 -3.51 4.13 -7.32
C ARG A 6 -2.09 4.64 -7.52
N ALA A 7 -1.88 5.51 -8.50
CA ALA A 7 -0.58 6.12 -8.77
C ALA A 7 -0.12 6.97 -7.58
N CYS A 8 -0.98 7.83 -7.04
CA CYS A 8 -0.69 8.61 -5.83
C CYS A 8 -0.37 7.70 -4.65
N ALA A 9 -1.18 6.65 -4.42
CA ALA A 9 -0.94 5.72 -3.33
C ALA A 9 0.40 4.99 -3.47
N THR A 10 0.73 4.47 -4.64
CA THR A 10 2.03 3.82 -4.89
C THR A 10 3.18 4.78 -4.65
N THR A 11 3.09 6.01 -5.18
CA THR A 11 4.11 7.04 -4.99
C THR A 11 4.31 7.36 -3.52
N THR A 12 3.22 7.59 -2.78
CA THR A 12 3.28 7.93 -1.35
C THR A 12 3.92 6.80 -0.54
N VAL A 13 3.59 5.53 -0.80
CA VAL A 13 4.22 4.38 -0.12
C VAL A 13 5.72 4.34 -0.38
N VAL A 14 6.14 4.51 -1.63
CA VAL A 14 7.57 4.52 -1.99
C VAL A 14 8.30 5.68 -1.32
N LEU A 15 7.74 6.89 -1.39
CA LEU A 15 8.30 8.08 -0.77
C LEU A 15 8.38 7.94 0.75
N TRP A 16 7.35 7.36 1.37
CA TRP A 16 7.36 7.06 2.80
C TRP A 16 8.56 6.19 3.17
N HIS A 17 8.77 5.08 2.48
CA HIS A 17 9.87 4.17 2.75
C HIS A 17 11.24 4.81 2.48
N TRP A 18 11.36 5.70 1.50
CA TRP A 18 12.64 6.34 1.18
C TRP A 18 12.95 7.53 2.10
N VAL A 19 11.97 8.37 2.39
CA VAL A 19 12.18 9.64 3.09
C VAL A 19 12.07 9.49 4.61
N PHE A 20 11.15 8.63 5.08
CA PHE A 20 10.84 8.53 6.50
C PHE A 20 11.41 7.29 7.19
N THR A 21 12.11 6.39 6.49
CA THR A 21 12.78 5.27 7.15
C THR A 21 14.05 5.73 7.87
N ILE A 22 14.16 5.32 9.11
CA ILE A 22 15.36 5.41 9.95
C ILE A 22 15.87 3.99 10.16
N ILE A 23 17.15 3.74 9.95
CA ILE A 23 17.76 2.43 10.27
C ILE A 23 18.50 2.56 11.60
N VAL A 24 18.04 1.79 12.58
CA VAL A 24 18.66 1.69 13.90
C VAL A 24 19.34 0.33 14.01
N TRP A 25 20.63 0.32 14.28
CA TRP A 25 21.39 -0.90 14.51
C TRP A 25 21.22 -1.38 15.94
N ARG A 26 20.88 -2.66 16.10
CA ARG A 26 20.79 -3.36 17.38
C ARG A 26 21.69 -4.62 17.35
N PRO A 27 21.89 -5.34 18.48
CA PRO A 27 22.74 -6.53 18.50
C PRO A 27 22.32 -7.63 17.51
N ASP A 28 21.02 -7.71 17.18
CA ASP A 28 20.47 -8.66 16.21
C ASP A 28 20.43 -8.14 14.76
N GLY A 29 20.91 -6.90 14.51
CA GLY A 29 21.03 -6.31 13.19
C GLY A 29 20.20 -5.03 12.99
N PRO A 30 19.96 -4.63 11.72
CA PRO A 30 19.25 -3.40 11.39
C PRO A 30 17.76 -3.51 11.67
N HIS A 31 17.20 -2.46 12.26
CA HIS A 31 15.77 -2.27 12.51
C HIS A 31 15.27 -1.03 11.78
N ALA A 32 14.13 -1.12 11.14
CA ALA A 32 13.47 0.05 10.57
C ALA A 32 12.64 0.75 11.63
N ASP A 33 12.80 2.05 11.71
CA ASP A 33 12.03 2.98 12.53
C ASP A 33 11.59 4.17 11.68
N ASN A 34 10.88 5.12 12.26
CA ASN A 34 10.40 6.31 11.58
C ASN A 34 10.36 7.52 12.55
N PRO A 35 10.36 8.76 12.04
CA PRO A 35 10.45 9.96 12.89
C PRO A 35 9.21 10.25 13.72
N ILE A 36 8.10 9.53 13.55
CA ILE A 36 6.84 9.77 14.26
C ILE A 36 7.01 9.59 15.76
N GLY A 37 7.79 8.60 16.19
CA GLY A 37 8.07 8.33 17.61
C GLY A 37 9.03 9.37 18.26
N TYR A 38 9.69 10.21 17.47
CA TYR A 38 10.68 11.17 17.92
C TYR A 38 10.20 12.62 17.88
N VAL A 39 9.28 12.94 16.95
CA VAL A 39 8.83 14.32 16.72
C VAL A 39 7.35 14.45 17.09
N SER A 40 7.09 15.23 18.13
CA SER A 40 5.72 15.48 18.61
C SER A 40 4.84 16.06 17.49
N GLY A 41 3.62 15.55 17.35
CA GLY A 41 2.66 16.00 16.35
C GLY A 41 2.87 15.44 14.94
N LEU A 42 4.02 14.84 14.63
CA LEU A 42 4.30 14.31 13.29
C LEU A 42 3.34 13.16 12.91
N TRP A 43 2.75 12.50 13.89
CA TRP A 43 1.70 11.49 13.68
C TRP A 43 0.54 12.01 12.82
N SER A 44 0.24 13.31 12.86
CA SER A 44 -0.86 13.91 12.08
C SER A 44 -0.64 13.76 10.57
N LEU A 45 0.60 13.76 10.08
CA LEU A 45 0.92 13.48 8.68
C LEU A 45 0.47 12.09 8.25
N THR A 46 0.40 11.12 9.17
CA THR A 46 -0.03 9.76 8.83
C THR A 46 -1.50 9.69 8.47
N TRP A 47 -2.33 10.65 8.87
CA TRP A 47 -3.72 10.74 8.45
C TRP A 47 -3.88 11.13 6.98
N VAL A 48 -2.86 11.77 6.42
CA VAL A 48 -2.80 12.13 4.99
C VAL A 48 -2.00 11.11 4.20
N LEU A 49 -0.84 10.69 4.72
CA LEU A 49 0.12 9.85 4.00
C LEU A 49 -0.17 8.34 4.12
N GLN A 50 -1.09 7.92 5.01
CA GLN A 50 -1.54 6.53 5.02
C GLN A 50 -2.56 6.29 3.92
N VAL A 51 -2.08 5.86 2.78
CA VAL A 51 -2.84 5.74 1.53
C VAL A 51 -3.26 4.30 1.18
N LEU A 52 -2.86 3.31 1.98
CA LEU A 52 -3.25 1.92 1.71
C LEU A 52 -4.76 1.71 1.73
N PRO A 53 -5.57 2.36 2.59
CA PRO A 53 -7.03 2.24 2.49
C PRO A 53 -7.55 2.64 1.11
N LEU A 54 -7.06 3.75 0.52
CA LEU A 54 -7.40 4.16 -0.85
C LEU A 54 -6.89 3.19 -1.91
N PHE A 55 -5.72 2.57 -1.69
CA PHE A 55 -5.21 1.57 -2.61
C PHE A 55 -6.11 0.33 -2.66
N PHE A 56 -6.55 -0.19 -1.50
CA PHE A 56 -7.50 -1.30 -1.44
C PHE A 56 -8.87 -0.92 -1.98
N PHE A 57 -9.36 0.27 -1.72
CA PHE A 57 -10.57 0.84 -2.33
C PHE A 57 -10.49 0.82 -3.87
N ALA A 58 -9.43 1.38 -4.44
CA ALA A 58 -9.22 1.41 -5.88
C ALA A 58 -9.06 -0.01 -6.47
N GLY A 59 -8.41 -0.91 -5.71
CA GLY A 59 -8.32 -2.34 -6.01
C GLY A 59 -9.69 -3.00 -6.07
N GLY A 60 -10.54 -2.72 -5.10
CA GLY A 60 -11.92 -3.22 -5.02
C GLY A 60 -12.74 -2.87 -6.26
N PHE A 61 -12.73 -1.59 -6.65
CA PHE A 61 -13.39 -1.16 -7.88
C PHE A 61 -12.86 -1.89 -9.13
N THR A 62 -11.53 -1.94 -9.29
CA THR A 62 -10.93 -2.58 -10.47
C THR A 62 -11.20 -4.09 -10.53
N HIS A 63 -11.29 -4.75 -9.37
CA HIS A 63 -11.65 -6.17 -9.30
C HIS A 63 -13.13 -6.39 -9.60
N ALA A 64 -14.03 -5.56 -9.08
CA ALA A 64 -15.45 -5.59 -9.38
C ALA A 64 -15.70 -5.49 -10.88
N GLN A 65 -15.13 -4.49 -11.55
CA GLN A 65 -15.24 -4.27 -12.98
C GLN A 65 -14.66 -5.43 -13.81
N ALA A 66 -13.49 -5.92 -13.41
CA ALA A 66 -12.83 -7.01 -14.12
C ALA A 66 -13.55 -8.35 -13.94
N TRP A 67 -14.16 -8.57 -12.78
CA TRP A 67 -14.95 -9.77 -12.48
C TRP A 67 -16.31 -9.72 -13.17
N ALA A 68 -17.04 -8.61 -13.12
CA ALA A 68 -18.34 -8.46 -13.79
C ALA A 68 -18.30 -8.82 -15.29
N LYS A 69 -17.20 -8.52 -15.98
CA LYS A 69 -16.99 -8.86 -17.39
C LYS A 69 -16.74 -10.36 -17.67
N ARG A 70 -16.54 -11.18 -16.65
CA ARG A 70 -16.07 -12.57 -16.79
C ARG A 70 -16.85 -13.58 -15.99
N ARG A 71 -17.63 -13.16 -14.99
CA ARG A 71 -18.29 -14.06 -14.02
C ARG A 71 -19.16 -15.14 -14.66
N ASP A 72 -19.75 -14.84 -15.81
CA ASP A 72 -20.67 -15.76 -16.52
C ASP A 72 -19.93 -16.72 -17.47
N GLN A 73 -18.59 -16.61 -17.56
CA GLN A 73 -17.78 -17.49 -18.39
C GLN A 73 -17.46 -18.82 -17.69
N PRO A 74 -17.30 -19.92 -18.43
CA PRO A 74 -16.89 -21.21 -17.86
C PRO A 74 -15.54 -21.07 -17.12
N ARG A 75 -15.47 -21.61 -15.90
CA ARG A 75 -14.28 -21.58 -15.04
C ARG A 75 -13.76 -20.16 -14.77
N ALA A 76 -14.63 -19.15 -14.75
CA ALA A 76 -14.28 -17.73 -14.60
C ALA A 76 -13.38 -17.49 -13.38
N TRP A 77 -13.75 -18.03 -12.21
CA TRP A 77 -12.97 -17.89 -10.97
C TRP A 77 -11.54 -18.39 -11.13
N ARG A 78 -11.36 -19.62 -11.58
CA ARG A 78 -10.01 -20.22 -11.72
C ARG A 78 -9.14 -19.41 -12.69
N ARG A 79 -9.69 -18.99 -13.84
CA ARG A 79 -8.98 -18.18 -14.84
C ARG A 79 -8.65 -16.78 -14.31
N PHE A 80 -9.59 -16.14 -13.62
CA PHE A 80 -9.41 -14.81 -13.03
C PHE A 80 -8.32 -14.84 -11.96
N THR A 81 -8.44 -15.75 -10.98
CA THR A 81 -7.50 -15.87 -9.85
C THR A 81 -6.11 -16.28 -10.32
N ALA A 82 -6.01 -17.33 -11.16
CA ALA A 82 -4.72 -17.81 -11.66
C ALA A 82 -3.97 -16.74 -12.45
N ARG A 83 -4.67 -16.01 -13.33
CA ARG A 83 -4.03 -14.92 -14.09
C ARG A 83 -3.53 -13.80 -13.19
N ARG A 84 -4.31 -13.38 -12.19
CA ARG A 84 -3.94 -12.34 -11.24
C ARG A 84 -2.82 -12.82 -10.31
N ALA A 85 -2.91 -14.04 -9.82
CA ALA A 85 -1.86 -14.64 -9.00
C ALA A 85 -0.54 -14.71 -9.77
N ALA A 86 -0.53 -15.20 -11.00
CA ALA A 86 0.69 -15.25 -11.81
C ALA A 86 1.32 -13.86 -12.02
N GLN A 87 0.49 -12.82 -12.26
CA GLN A 87 0.97 -11.45 -12.46
C GLN A 87 1.61 -10.84 -11.21
N LEU A 88 1.28 -11.32 -10.03
CA LEU A 88 1.74 -10.79 -8.73
C LEU A 88 2.79 -11.69 -8.09
N VAL A 89 2.56 -13.01 -8.07
CA VAL A 89 3.42 -13.98 -7.37
C VAL A 89 4.72 -14.21 -8.12
N VAL A 90 4.66 -14.42 -9.45
CA VAL A 90 5.89 -14.74 -10.20
C VAL A 90 6.93 -13.63 -10.12
N PRO A 91 6.60 -12.34 -10.33
CA PRO A 91 7.57 -11.27 -10.13
C PRO A 91 8.07 -11.15 -8.67
N ALA A 92 7.19 -11.42 -7.67
CA ALA A 92 7.58 -11.41 -6.27
C ALA A 92 8.57 -12.56 -5.94
N LEU A 93 8.37 -13.75 -6.51
CA LEU A 93 9.30 -14.86 -6.35
C LEU A 93 10.67 -14.55 -6.96
N VAL A 94 10.73 -13.84 -8.10
CA VAL A 94 11.99 -13.35 -8.67
C VAL A 94 12.70 -12.42 -7.69
N LEU A 95 11.97 -11.46 -7.09
CA LEU A 95 12.55 -10.58 -6.07
C LEU A 95 13.09 -11.39 -4.88
N VAL A 96 12.28 -12.32 -4.34
CA VAL A 96 12.68 -13.17 -3.20
C VAL A 96 13.95 -13.95 -3.55
N ALA A 97 13.99 -14.58 -4.73
CA ALA A 97 15.16 -15.34 -5.18
C ALA A 97 16.42 -14.48 -5.28
N VAL A 98 16.30 -13.25 -5.81
CA VAL A 98 17.42 -12.30 -5.91
C VAL A 98 17.89 -11.87 -4.52
N VAL A 99 16.97 -11.48 -3.63
CA VAL A 99 17.33 -10.98 -2.29
C VAL A 99 17.91 -12.09 -1.43
N VAL A 100 17.30 -13.27 -1.42
CA VAL A 100 17.80 -14.44 -0.67
C VAL A 100 19.12 -14.93 -1.27
N GLY A 101 19.24 -15.00 -2.60
CA GLY A 101 20.50 -15.36 -3.27
C GLY A 101 21.62 -14.41 -2.91
N ALA A 102 21.39 -13.09 -2.89
CA ALA A 102 22.36 -12.10 -2.44
C ALA A 102 22.73 -12.31 -0.97
N ALA A 103 21.76 -12.56 -0.08
CA ALA A 103 22.00 -12.81 1.33
C ALA A 103 22.88 -14.06 1.57
N VAL A 104 22.58 -15.15 0.86
CA VAL A 104 23.38 -16.40 0.91
C VAL A 104 24.82 -16.16 0.39
N THR A 105 24.94 -15.43 -0.70
CA THR A 105 26.27 -15.10 -1.26
C THR A 105 27.09 -14.26 -0.28
N ILE A 106 26.50 -13.24 0.34
CA ILE A 106 27.16 -12.40 1.34
C ILE A 106 27.57 -13.25 2.56
N ALA A 107 26.68 -14.11 3.06
CA ALA A 107 26.99 -15.01 4.17
C ALA A 107 28.16 -15.94 3.85
N HIS A 108 28.21 -16.49 2.65
CA HIS A 108 29.30 -17.37 2.21
C HIS A 108 30.64 -16.61 2.10
N LEU A 109 30.63 -15.43 1.51
CA LEU A 109 31.84 -14.60 1.36
C LEU A 109 32.39 -14.10 2.70
N ARG A 110 31.56 -13.99 3.72
CA ARG A 110 31.97 -13.58 5.09
C ARG A 110 32.29 -14.73 6.01
N SER A 111 32.34 -15.97 5.51
CA SER A 111 32.63 -17.19 6.26
C SER A 111 31.67 -17.45 7.43
N GLY A 112 30.42 -16.99 7.32
CA GLY A 112 29.39 -17.24 8.31
C GLY A 112 28.09 -16.46 8.10
N ALA A 113 27.01 -16.96 8.69
CA ALA A 113 25.70 -16.29 8.67
C ALA A 113 25.60 -15.32 9.86
N ASP A 114 26.05 -14.08 9.67
CA ASP A 114 25.82 -13.04 10.67
C ASP A 114 24.31 -12.80 10.86
N PRO A 115 23.79 -12.66 12.09
CA PRO A 115 22.36 -12.43 12.37
C PRO A 115 21.76 -11.24 11.62
N TRP A 116 22.58 -10.20 11.37
CA TRP A 116 22.13 -9.00 10.65
C TRP A 116 21.72 -9.27 9.20
N ILE A 117 22.29 -10.29 8.53
CA ILE A 117 21.95 -10.63 7.13
C ILE A 117 20.50 -11.07 7.05
N GLY A 118 20.08 -11.98 7.95
CA GLY A 118 18.71 -12.45 8.04
C GLY A 118 17.74 -11.29 8.35
N ARG A 119 18.14 -10.39 9.25
CA ARG A 119 17.34 -9.22 9.62
C ARG A 119 17.18 -8.23 8.45
N ALA A 120 18.27 -7.91 7.78
CA ALA A 120 18.25 -7.05 6.59
C ALA A 120 17.38 -7.64 5.47
N THR A 121 17.51 -8.96 5.22
CA THR A 121 16.66 -9.69 4.26
C THR A 121 15.18 -9.55 4.62
N THR A 122 14.82 -9.75 5.88
CA THR A 122 13.44 -9.61 6.37
C THR A 122 12.92 -8.17 6.17
N LEU A 123 13.74 -7.16 6.47
CA LEU A 123 13.35 -5.76 6.27
C LEU A 123 13.08 -5.43 4.79
N VAL A 124 13.96 -5.87 3.90
CA VAL A 124 13.82 -5.64 2.45
C VAL A 124 12.58 -6.32 1.89
N LEU A 125 12.25 -7.53 2.37
CA LEU A 125 11.09 -8.30 1.93
C LEU A 125 9.81 -7.95 2.70
N SER A 126 9.89 -7.15 3.76
CA SER A 126 8.74 -6.83 4.61
C SER A 126 7.54 -6.26 3.84
N PRO A 127 7.66 -5.42 2.78
CA PRO A 127 6.48 -4.93 2.07
C PRO A 127 5.64 -6.02 1.39
N LEU A 128 6.17 -7.23 1.21
CA LEU A 128 5.43 -8.34 0.57
C LEU A 128 4.20 -8.80 1.38
N TRP A 129 4.10 -8.48 2.68
CA TRP A 129 2.89 -8.77 3.46
C TRP A 129 1.62 -8.21 2.78
N PHE A 130 1.73 -6.99 2.24
CA PHE A 130 0.65 -6.32 1.50
C PHE A 130 0.19 -7.16 0.30
N LEU A 131 1.15 -7.74 -0.44
CA LEU A 131 0.85 -8.57 -1.60
C LEU A 131 0.09 -9.84 -1.21
N ALA A 132 0.42 -10.46 -0.05
CA ALA A 132 -0.28 -11.64 0.45
C ALA A 132 -1.75 -11.33 0.75
N VAL A 133 -2.02 -10.23 1.46
CA VAL A 133 -3.40 -9.78 1.74
C VAL A 133 -4.13 -9.43 0.45
N TYR A 134 -3.49 -8.73 -0.48
CA TYR A 134 -4.09 -8.37 -1.75
C TYR A 134 -4.46 -9.61 -2.59
N LEU A 135 -3.59 -10.63 -2.62
CA LEU A 135 -3.86 -11.92 -3.29
C LEU A 135 -5.04 -12.66 -2.66
N LEU A 136 -5.15 -12.65 -1.34
CA LEU A 136 -6.29 -13.23 -0.64
C LEU A 136 -7.61 -12.57 -1.08
N LEU A 137 -7.64 -11.24 -1.15
CA LEU A 137 -8.81 -10.49 -1.62
C LEU A 137 -9.12 -10.78 -3.09
N VAL A 138 -8.10 -10.93 -3.94
CA VAL A 138 -8.28 -11.35 -5.35
C VAL A 138 -8.88 -12.75 -5.45
N ALA A 139 -8.36 -13.70 -4.68
CA ALA A 139 -8.83 -15.09 -4.69
C ALA A 139 -10.30 -15.21 -4.22
N THR A 140 -10.71 -14.33 -3.34
CA THR A 140 -12.07 -14.31 -2.76
C THR A 140 -13.04 -13.37 -3.49
N VAL A 141 -12.66 -12.75 -4.62
CA VAL A 141 -13.52 -11.85 -5.40
C VAL A 141 -14.91 -12.41 -5.70
N PRO A 142 -15.10 -13.69 -6.08
CA PRO A 142 -16.44 -14.23 -6.32
C PRO A 142 -17.33 -14.26 -5.08
N VAL A 143 -16.75 -14.44 -3.90
CA VAL A 143 -17.48 -14.38 -2.63
C VAL A 143 -17.92 -12.94 -2.36
N TRP A 144 -17.00 -11.99 -2.52
CA TRP A 144 -17.30 -10.57 -2.36
C TRP A 144 -18.34 -10.07 -3.34
N ASP A 145 -18.34 -10.56 -4.60
CA ASP A 145 -19.37 -10.23 -5.60
C ASP A 145 -20.75 -10.72 -5.17
N ARG A 146 -20.86 -11.96 -4.69
CA ARG A 146 -22.13 -12.52 -4.21
C ARG A 146 -22.67 -11.75 -3.02
N LEU A 147 -21.82 -11.49 -2.03
CA LEU A 147 -22.19 -10.74 -0.83
C LEU A 147 -22.62 -9.32 -1.18
N HIS A 148 -21.83 -8.61 -1.99
CA HIS A 148 -22.15 -7.23 -2.36
C HIS A 148 -23.42 -7.11 -3.21
N ARG A 149 -23.68 -8.07 -4.10
CA ARG A 149 -24.96 -8.11 -4.87
C ARG A 149 -26.17 -8.41 -4.00
N ALA A 150 -26.00 -9.23 -2.96
CA ALA A 150 -27.09 -9.57 -2.05
C ALA A 150 -27.39 -8.44 -1.06
N TRP A 151 -26.35 -7.81 -0.49
CA TRP A 151 -26.48 -6.92 0.67
C TRP A 151 -25.87 -5.53 0.47
N GLY A 152 -25.27 -5.24 -0.68
CA GLY A 152 -24.76 -3.92 -1.02
C GLY A 152 -23.81 -3.33 0.03
N GLU A 153 -24.14 -2.13 0.49
CA GLU A 153 -23.34 -1.35 1.44
C GLU A 153 -23.35 -1.96 2.87
N LEU A 154 -24.21 -2.90 3.16
CA LEU A 154 -24.18 -3.61 4.45
C LEU A 154 -22.91 -4.48 4.58
N VAL A 155 -22.31 -4.92 3.45
CA VAL A 155 -21.09 -5.76 3.48
C VAL A 155 -19.90 -5.02 4.09
N PRO A 156 -19.48 -3.83 3.60
CA PRO A 156 -18.38 -3.11 4.23
C PRO A 156 -18.71 -2.66 5.66
N LEU A 157 -19.98 -2.37 5.98
CA LEU A 157 -20.38 -2.05 7.35
C LEU A 157 -20.28 -3.27 8.30
N ALA A 158 -20.70 -4.46 7.84
CA ALA A 158 -20.54 -5.70 8.61
C ALA A 158 -19.07 -6.04 8.84
N LEU A 159 -18.21 -5.85 7.81
CA LEU A 159 -16.78 -6.05 7.95
C LEU A 159 -16.14 -5.06 8.94
N ALA A 160 -16.56 -3.80 8.94
CA ALA A 160 -16.13 -2.82 9.94
C ALA A 160 -16.61 -3.21 11.35
N GLY A 161 -17.83 -3.72 11.49
CA GLY A 161 -18.35 -4.26 12.76
C GLY A 161 -17.56 -5.47 13.25
N LEU A 162 -17.18 -6.39 12.35
CA LEU A 162 -16.32 -7.53 12.68
C LEU A 162 -14.92 -7.05 13.11
N ALA A 163 -14.35 -6.06 12.41
CA ALA A 163 -13.07 -5.47 12.79
C ALA A 163 -13.14 -4.82 14.19
N MET A 164 -14.22 -4.13 14.50
CA MET A 164 -14.47 -3.58 15.84
C MET A 164 -14.58 -4.68 16.90
N GLY A 165 -15.27 -5.78 16.58
CA GLY A 165 -15.36 -6.95 17.47
C GLY A 165 -14.00 -7.57 17.76
N VAL A 166 -13.15 -7.70 16.74
CA VAL A 166 -11.76 -8.19 16.90
C VAL A 166 -10.95 -7.23 17.78
N ASP A 167 -11.04 -5.92 17.55
CA ASP A 167 -10.34 -4.93 18.38
C ASP A 167 -10.83 -4.97 19.84
N LEU A 168 -12.14 -5.14 20.05
CA LEU A 168 -12.70 -5.30 21.40
C LEU A 168 -12.16 -6.55 22.10
N LEU A 169 -12.13 -7.69 21.43
CA LEU A 169 -11.56 -8.93 21.96
C LEU A 169 -10.07 -8.76 22.29
N ARG A 170 -9.33 -8.10 21.42
CA ARG A 170 -7.92 -7.83 21.61
C ARG A 170 -7.66 -6.92 22.80
N PHE A 171 -8.27 -5.74 22.85
CA PHE A 171 -7.93 -4.72 23.84
C PHE A 171 -8.63 -4.92 25.18
N ARG A 172 -9.90 -5.35 25.17
CA ARG A 172 -10.68 -5.52 26.41
C ARG A 172 -10.42 -6.88 27.05
N TYR A 173 -10.31 -7.95 26.23
CA TYR A 173 -10.16 -9.32 26.72
C TYR A 173 -8.75 -9.88 26.53
N ARG A 174 -7.81 -9.09 25.99
CA ARG A 174 -6.38 -9.41 25.81
C ARG A 174 -6.12 -10.68 24.98
N VAL A 175 -6.97 -10.97 24.01
CA VAL A 175 -6.80 -12.08 23.07
C VAL A 175 -6.01 -11.60 21.86
N GLU A 176 -4.68 -11.54 21.96
CA GLU A 176 -3.82 -10.97 20.90
C GLU A 176 -3.90 -11.73 19.57
N GLN A 177 -4.12 -13.05 19.60
CA GLN A 177 -4.14 -13.90 18.40
C GLN A 177 -5.26 -13.53 17.43
N VAL A 178 -6.42 -13.06 17.93
CA VAL A 178 -7.54 -12.65 17.07
C VAL A 178 -7.22 -11.44 16.20
N ALA A 179 -6.24 -10.63 16.59
CA ALA A 179 -5.86 -9.41 15.88
C ALA A 179 -5.50 -9.66 14.39
N LEU A 180 -4.97 -10.86 14.07
CA LEU A 180 -4.65 -11.25 12.70
C LEU A 180 -5.88 -11.32 11.79
N ALA A 181 -7.08 -11.57 12.35
CA ALA A 181 -8.31 -11.55 11.56
C ALA A 181 -8.60 -10.18 10.94
N ASN A 182 -8.13 -9.11 11.56
CA ASN A 182 -8.24 -7.76 11.02
C ASN A 182 -7.40 -7.53 9.75
N LEU A 183 -6.39 -8.35 9.46
CA LEU A 183 -5.76 -8.35 8.13
C LEU A 183 -6.77 -8.66 7.01
N VAL A 184 -7.83 -9.42 7.34
CA VAL A 184 -8.91 -9.68 6.39
C VAL A 184 -10.01 -8.63 6.52
N PHE A 185 -10.56 -8.44 7.71
CA PHE A 185 -11.78 -7.62 7.89
C PHE A 185 -11.56 -6.15 7.51
N VAL A 186 -10.47 -5.54 7.97
CA VAL A 186 -10.17 -4.13 7.68
C VAL A 186 -9.90 -3.93 6.20
N TRP A 187 -9.03 -4.75 5.59
CA TRP A 187 -8.71 -4.58 4.18
C TRP A 187 -9.84 -5.01 3.25
N ALA A 188 -10.63 -6.01 3.63
CA ALA A 188 -11.85 -6.37 2.90
C ALA A 188 -12.90 -5.25 2.99
N ALA A 189 -13.06 -4.58 4.14
CA ALA A 189 -13.94 -3.42 4.26
C ALA A 189 -13.51 -2.31 3.29
N CYS A 190 -12.22 -1.96 3.29
CA CYS A 190 -11.68 -0.97 2.36
C CYS A 190 -11.91 -1.37 0.89
N HIS A 191 -11.66 -2.63 0.57
CA HIS A 191 -11.87 -3.18 -0.77
C HIS A 191 -13.35 -3.16 -1.19
N GLN A 192 -14.27 -3.49 -0.27
CA GLN A 192 -15.71 -3.51 -0.53
C GLN A 192 -16.31 -2.12 -0.74
N VAL A 193 -15.85 -1.09 -0.05
CA VAL A 193 -16.24 0.29 -0.35
C VAL A 193 -15.91 0.66 -1.80
N GLY A 194 -14.83 0.10 -2.37
CA GLY A 194 -14.49 0.29 -3.78
C GLY A 194 -15.51 -0.26 -4.76
N TRP A 195 -16.27 -1.30 -4.40
CA TRP A 195 -17.35 -1.86 -5.23
C TRP A 195 -18.49 -0.85 -5.42
N SER A 196 -18.67 0.06 -4.49
CA SER A 196 -19.69 1.10 -4.51
C SER A 196 -19.28 2.35 -5.29
N TRP A 197 -18.06 2.36 -5.90
CA TRP A 197 -17.54 3.56 -6.54
C TRP A 197 -18.46 4.14 -7.61
N ASP A 198 -19.14 3.32 -8.43
CA ASP A 198 -20.05 3.81 -9.46
C ASP A 198 -21.24 4.60 -8.88
N ARG A 199 -21.69 4.30 -7.65
CA ARG A 199 -22.68 5.07 -6.91
C ARG A 199 -22.05 6.30 -6.24
N LEU A 200 -20.90 6.14 -5.60
CA LEU A 200 -20.21 7.21 -4.89
C LEU A 200 -19.78 8.35 -5.82
N ARG A 201 -19.32 8.04 -7.03
CA ARG A 201 -18.87 9.05 -8.00
C ARG A 201 -19.98 9.94 -8.55
N VAL A 202 -21.24 9.52 -8.46
CA VAL A 202 -22.40 10.32 -8.87
C VAL A 202 -23.16 10.93 -7.68
N ALA A 203 -22.77 10.58 -6.46
CA ALA A 203 -23.38 11.11 -5.24
C ALA A 203 -23.21 12.64 -5.15
N PRO A 204 -24.16 13.37 -4.56
CA PRO A 204 -24.03 14.82 -4.39
C PRO A 204 -22.84 15.17 -3.48
N ARG A 205 -22.21 16.31 -3.72
CA ARG A 205 -21.02 16.75 -2.93
C ARG A 205 -21.28 16.80 -1.43
N ARG A 206 -22.51 17.15 -1.02
CA ARG A 206 -22.93 17.13 0.40
C ARG A 206 -22.72 15.77 1.06
N PHE A 207 -22.93 14.67 0.32
CA PHE A 207 -22.64 13.34 0.83
C PHE A 207 -21.13 13.14 1.08
N GLY A 208 -20.28 13.65 0.19
CA GLY A 208 -18.83 13.66 0.43
C GLY A 208 -18.45 14.43 1.71
N HIS A 209 -19.06 15.60 1.96
CA HIS A 209 -18.83 16.36 3.19
C HIS A 209 -19.28 15.60 4.44
N VAL A 210 -20.41 14.89 4.37
CA VAL A 210 -20.87 14.01 5.48
C VAL A 210 -19.86 12.91 5.75
N LEU A 211 -19.34 12.24 4.71
CA LEU A 211 -18.30 11.21 4.89
C LEU A 211 -17.02 11.79 5.48
N VAL A 212 -16.61 13.00 5.07
CA VAL A 212 -15.45 13.70 5.67
C VAL A 212 -15.67 13.93 7.15
N LEU A 213 -16.85 14.48 7.52
CA LEU A 213 -17.18 14.79 8.91
C LEU A 213 -17.24 13.50 9.76
N VAL A 214 -17.95 12.48 9.27
CA VAL A 214 -18.08 11.19 9.99
C VAL A 214 -16.74 10.49 10.13
N GLY A 215 -15.94 10.41 9.04
CA GLY A 215 -14.63 9.79 9.08
C GLY A 215 -13.65 10.53 10.00
N PHE A 216 -13.65 11.86 9.96
CA PHE A 216 -12.82 12.68 10.83
C PHE A 216 -13.24 12.56 12.31
N ALA A 217 -14.53 12.66 12.59
CA ALA A 217 -15.06 12.51 13.96
C ALA A 217 -14.77 11.11 14.52
N ALA A 218 -14.92 10.07 13.70
CA ALA A 218 -14.58 8.71 14.10
C ALA A 218 -13.08 8.55 14.39
N LEU A 219 -12.20 9.10 13.54
CA LEU A 219 -10.75 9.09 13.79
C LEU A 219 -10.40 9.81 15.09
N VAL A 220 -10.88 11.02 15.28
CA VAL A 220 -10.67 11.80 16.52
C VAL A 220 -11.20 11.03 17.73
N GLY A 221 -12.43 10.52 17.65
CA GLY A 221 -13.04 9.74 18.73
C GLY A 221 -12.22 8.52 19.09
N LEU A 222 -11.96 7.64 18.13
CA LEU A 222 -11.21 6.39 18.35
C LEU A 222 -9.80 6.65 18.91
N THR A 223 -9.06 7.60 18.36
CA THR A 223 -7.67 7.87 18.77
C THR A 223 -7.55 8.64 20.09
N ASN A 224 -8.64 9.20 20.63
CA ASN A 224 -8.66 9.85 21.94
C ASN A 224 -9.33 9.00 23.03
N MET A 225 -9.87 7.81 22.70
CA MET A 225 -10.41 6.87 23.69
C MET A 225 -9.33 6.12 24.50
N GLY A 226 -8.05 6.33 24.21
CA GLY A 226 -6.93 5.66 24.89
C GLY A 226 -6.69 4.20 24.43
N LEU A 227 -7.50 3.66 23.51
CA LEU A 227 -7.34 2.30 23.00
C LEU A 227 -6.45 2.23 21.76
N TYR A 228 -6.46 3.27 20.94
CA TYR A 228 -5.74 3.30 19.66
C TYR A 228 -4.66 4.39 19.64
N PRO A 229 -3.47 4.10 19.09
CA PRO A 229 -2.47 5.14 18.87
C PRO A 229 -2.99 6.18 17.85
N ARG A 230 -2.50 7.43 18.00
CA ARG A 230 -2.87 8.52 17.07
C ARG A 230 -2.29 8.34 15.67
N SER A 231 -1.16 7.65 15.57
CA SER A 231 -0.53 7.38 14.27
C SER A 231 -1.27 6.29 13.49
N MET A 232 -1.42 6.50 12.17
CA MET A 232 -1.93 5.49 11.24
C MET A 232 -0.79 4.63 10.65
N VAL A 233 0.47 4.96 10.92
CA VAL A 233 1.66 4.20 10.47
C VAL A 233 2.72 4.26 11.58
N GLY A 234 3.30 3.11 11.93
CA GLY A 234 4.29 3.05 13.00
C GLY A 234 3.69 3.33 14.39
N THR A 235 4.55 3.53 15.36
CA THR A 235 4.20 3.85 16.76
C THR A 235 4.49 5.32 17.05
N THR A 236 3.72 5.94 17.94
CA THR A 236 3.90 7.35 18.35
C THR A 236 4.94 7.51 19.43
N SER A 237 5.30 6.43 20.11
CA SER A 237 6.35 6.39 21.13
C SER A 237 6.93 4.98 21.25
N ALA A 238 8.11 4.86 21.88
CA ALA A 238 8.70 3.55 22.21
C ALA A 238 7.85 2.75 23.21
N LEU A 239 6.90 3.40 23.89
CA LEU A 239 5.97 2.80 24.84
C LEU A 239 4.73 2.21 24.16
N ASP A 240 4.45 2.61 22.93
CA ASP A 240 3.33 2.06 22.16
C ASP A 240 3.58 0.61 21.82
N ARG A 241 2.71 -0.27 22.29
CA ARG A 241 2.83 -1.73 22.09
C ARG A 241 2.43 -2.18 20.69
N PHE A 242 1.70 -1.35 19.93
CA PHE A 242 1.22 -1.67 18.59
C PHE A 242 1.03 -0.43 17.74
N SER A 243 0.94 -0.61 16.45
CA SER A 243 0.53 0.41 15.48
C SER A 243 -0.83 0.09 14.91
N ASN A 244 -1.56 1.08 14.41
CA ASN A 244 -2.84 0.86 13.71
C ASN A 244 -2.69 0.07 12.41
N MET A 245 -1.47 -0.26 11.99
CA MET A 245 -1.18 -1.00 10.77
C MET A 245 -0.79 -2.48 10.97
N GLY A 246 -0.34 -2.84 12.14
CA GLY A 246 0.21 -4.18 12.32
C GLY A 246 -0.20 -4.88 13.61
N PRO A 247 -1.25 -5.67 13.58
CA PRO A 247 -2.35 -5.81 12.61
C PRO A 247 -3.25 -4.57 12.50
N PRO A 248 -3.92 -4.37 11.35
CA PRO A 248 -4.74 -3.17 11.15
C PRO A 248 -5.92 -3.12 12.11
N THR A 249 -6.34 -1.91 12.45
CA THR A 249 -7.41 -1.65 13.44
C THR A 249 -8.51 -0.78 12.84
N LEU A 250 -9.62 -0.64 13.55
CA LEU A 250 -10.80 0.13 13.09
C LEU A 250 -10.48 1.57 12.65
N PRO A 251 -9.56 2.35 13.27
CA PRO A 251 -9.13 3.65 12.77
C PRO A 251 -8.74 3.68 11.28
N ILE A 252 -8.21 2.59 10.72
CA ILE A 252 -7.89 2.49 9.29
C ILE A 252 -9.16 2.54 8.43
N VAL A 253 -10.27 1.96 8.89
CA VAL A 253 -11.58 2.05 8.20
C VAL A 253 -12.14 3.46 8.32
N ALA A 254 -12.04 4.10 9.50
CA ALA A 254 -12.45 5.49 9.69
C ALA A 254 -11.64 6.44 8.78
N LEU A 255 -10.34 6.20 8.64
CA LEU A 255 -9.49 6.93 7.70
C LEU A 255 -9.94 6.76 6.24
N LEU A 256 -10.33 5.54 5.83
CA LEU A 256 -10.89 5.33 4.50
C LEU A 256 -12.16 6.18 4.28
N VAL A 257 -13.08 6.20 5.25
CA VAL A 257 -14.32 6.99 5.14
C VAL A 257 -13.99 8.47 4.93
N LEU A 258 -13.04 9.03 5.70
CA LEU A 258 -12.52 10.38 5.50
C LEU A 258 -11.96 10.58 4.09
N GLN A 259 -11.08 9.69 3.65
CA GLN A 259 -10.41 9.78 2.35
C GLN A 259 -11.39 9.66 1.19
N VAL A 260 -12.34 8.72 1.25
CA VAL A 260 -13.39 8.58 0.23
C VAL A 260 -14.28 9.81 0.22
N GLY A 261 -14.61 10.37 1.37
CA GLY A 261 -15.34 11.62 1.49
C GLY A 261 -14.62 12.78 0.76
N LEU A 262 -13.31 12.90 0.94
CA LEU A 262 -12.49 13.88 0.22
C LEU A 262 -12.50 13.62 -1.30
N VAL A 263 -12.34 12.37 -1.71
CA VAL A 263 -12.37 11.99 -3.14
C VAL A 263 -13.72 12.34 -3.77
N VAL A 264 -14.85 12.04 -3.11
CA VAL A 264 -16.20 12.37 -3.59
C VAL A 264 -16.41 13.89 -3.65
N THR A 265 -15.95 14.62 -2.64
CA THR A 265 -16.08 16.09 -2.56
C THR A 265 -15.31 16.78 -3.69
N TYR A 266 -14.08 16.35 -3.95
CA TYR A 266 -13.17 16.99 -4.90
C TYR A 266 -13.06 16.26 -6.25
N ARG A 267 -13.94 15.31 -6.54
CA ARG A 267 -13.86 14.44 -7.73
C ARG A 267 -13.68 15.19 -9.04
N ASP A 268 -14.42 16.30 -9.26
CA ASP A 268 -14.37 17.05 -10.52
C ASP A 268 -13.00 17.72 -10.69
N ARG A 269 -12.41 18.23 -9.59
CA ARG A 269 -11.05 18.79 -9.58
C ARG A 269 -10.01 17.71 -9.82
N LEU A 270 -10.16 16.55 -9.18
CA LEU A 270 -9.27 15.40 -9.34
C LEU A 270 -9.34 14.86 -10.78
N ASP A 271 -10.53 14.76 -11.37
CA ASP A 271 -10.70 14.34 -12.75
C ASP A 271 -10.12 15.36 -13.74
N ALA A 272 -10.33 16.65 -13.50
CA ALA A 272 -9.73 17.71 -14.33
C ALA A 272 -8.19 17.67 -14.25
N TRP A 273 -7.65 17.45 -13.05
CA TRP A 273 -6.22 17.29 -12.85
C TRP A 273 -5.65 16.05 -13.53
N ALA A 274 -6.34 14.90 -13.39
CA ALA A 274 -5.95 13.64 -14.04
C ALA A 274 -5.92 13.71 -15.56
N ARG A 275 -6.78 14.59 -16.17
CA ARG A 275 -6.82 14.79 -17.62
C ARG A 275 -5.72 15.72 -18.16
N ARG A 276 -4.98 16.43 -17.29
CA ARG A 276 -3.84 17.26 -17.76
C ARG A 276 -2.79 16.36 -18.42
N PRO A 277 -2.27 16.68 -19.62
CA PRO A 277 -1.40 15.77 -20.38
C PRO A 277 -0.15 15.31 -19.60
N ALA A 278 0.46 16.21 -18.82
CA ALA A 278 1.63 15.87 -18.00
C ALA A 278 1.28 14.88 -16.86
N VAL A 279 0.11 15.07 -16.21
CA VAL A 279 -0.36 14.18 -15.14
C VAL A 279 -0.78 12.84 -15.72
N ALA A 280 -1.56 12.85 -16.81
CA ALA A 280 -2.02 11.63 -17.48
C ALA A 280 -0.84 10.73 -17.88
N ARG A 281 0.23 11.30 -18.47
CA ARG A 281 1.44 10.54 -18.82
C ARG A 281 2.12 9.92 -17.61
N ARG A 282 2.24 10.65 -16.48
CA ARG A 282 2.85 10.13 -15.24
C ARG A 282 2.01 9.03 -14.61
N VAL A 283 0.69 9.23 -14.54
CA VAL A 283 -0.27 8.23 -14.02
C VAL A 283 -0.24 6.97 -14.86
N ASP A 284 -0.21 7.10 -16.19
CA ASP A 284 -0.15 5.97 -17.11
C ASP A 284 1.19 5.21 -16.97
N TRP A 285 2.32 5.93 -16.87
CA TRP A 285 3.62 5.32 -16.62
C TRP A 285 3.64 4.56 -15.28
N LEU A 286 3.19 5.19 -14.18
CA LEU A 286 3.11 4.56 -12.87
C LEU A 286 2.16 3.35 -12.85
N SER A 287 1.02 3.45 -13.51
CA SER A 287 0.05 2.34 -13.58
C SER A 287 0.61 1.12 -14.31
N ARG A 288 1.43 1.35 -15.35
CA ARG A 288 2.10 0.27 -16.08
C ARG A 288 3.29 -0.32 -15.33
N ASN A 289 3.97 0.49 -14.53
CA ASN A 289 5.19 0.12 -13.81
C ASN A 289 4.96 -0.09 -12.30
N ALA A 290 3.71 -0.11 -11.83
CA ALA A 290 3.41 -0.20 -10.40
C ALA A 290 4.04 -1.42 -9.73
N MET A 291 4.04 -2.57 -10.40
CA MET A 291 4.60 -3.81 -9.84
C MET A 291 6.13 -3.76 -9.74
N PRO A 292 6.90 -3.41 -10.80
CA PRO A 292 8.35 -3.23 -10.67
C PRO A 292 8.72 -2.18 -9.61
N VAL A 293 8.06 -1.01 -9.60
CA VAL A 293 8.31 0.04 -8.60
C VAL A 293 8.07 -0.49 -7.19
N PHE A 294 6.93 -1.14 -6.95
CA PHE A 294 6.60 -1.71 -5.65
C PHE A 294 7.60 -2.78 -5.20
N LEU A 295 8.05 -3.64 -6.08
CA LEU A 295 8.97 -4.71 -5.70
C LEU A 295 10.39 -4.19 -5.41
N TRP A 296 10.91 -3.28 -6.25
CA TRP A 296 12.33 -2.91 -6.19
C TRP A 296 12.64 -1.69 -5.32
N HIS A 297 11.63 -0.92 -4.87
CA HIS A 297 11.89 0.29 -4.08
C HIS A 297 12.64 0.03 -2.77
N SER A 298 12.34 -1.08 -2.07
CA SER A 298 13.03 -1.44 -0.82
C SER A 298 14.47 -1.91 -1.07
N VAL A 299 14.71 -2.64 -2.16
CA VAL A 299 16.06 -3.05 -2.58
C VAL A 299 16.88 -1.82 -2.98
N GLY A 300 16.28 -0.88 -3.75
CA GLY A 300 16.93 0.37 -4.11
C GLY A 300 17.28 1.23 -2.90
N PHE A 301 16.38 1.29 -1.90
CA PHE A 301 16.67 1.93 -0.62
C PHE A 301 17.86 1.26 0.10
N ALA A 302 17.83 -0.07 0.23
CA ALA A 302 18.89 -0.82 0.91
C ALA A 302 20.24 -0.66 0.20
N ALA A 303 20.26 -0.73 -1.13
CA ALA A 303 21.49 -0.51 -1.92
C ALA A 303 22.05 0.89 -1.70
N PHE A 304 21.21 1.92 -1.73
CA PHE A 304 21.63 3.29 -1.48
C PHE A 304 22.10 3.47 -0.03
N PHE A 305 21.37 2.90 0.95
CA PHE A 305 21.76 2.95 2.36
C PHE A 305 23.16 2.36 2.58
N VAL A 306 23.43 1.17 2.03
CA VAL A 306 24.75 0.53 2.14
C VAL A 306 25.84 1.38 1.48
N ALA A 307 25.57 1.92 0.29
CA ALA A 307 26.52 2.81 -0.39
C ALA A 307 26.83 4.06 0.45
N MET A 308 25.83 4.66 1.08
CA MET A 308 26.02 5.84 1.93
C MET A 308 26.77 5.52 3.22
N GLN A 309 26.55 4.35 3.84
CA GLN A 309 27.32 3.94 5.03
C GLN A 309 28.81 3.77 4.75
N GLY A 310 29.20 3.48 3.52
CA GLY A 310 30.60 3.43 3.11
C GLY A 310 31.27 4.80 2.96
N VAL A 311 30.46 5.87 2.87
CA VAL A 311 30.96 7.25 2.64
C VAL A 311 30.71 8.14 3.86
N TRP A 312 29.66 7.90 4.61
CA TRP A 312 29.22 8.75 5.69
C TRP A 312 28.37 8.00 6.71
N THR A 313 28.50 8.32 8.01
CA THR A 313 27.65 7.75 9.06
C THR A 313 26.25 8.31 8.96
N VAL A 314 25.30 7.51 8.48
CA VAL A 314 23.89 7.90 8.35
C VAL A 314 23.28 8.06 9.74
N PRO A 315 22.68 9.24 10.07
CA PRO A 315 22.07 9.45 11.38
C PRO A 315 20.93 8.45 11.66
N SER A 316 20.94 7.86 12.84
CA SER A 316 19.94 6.91 13.35
C SER A 316 18.82 7.57 14.14
N SER A 317 18.70 8.91 14.08
CA SER A 317 17.64 9.69 14.73
C SER A 317 17.30 10.92 13.87
N PRO A 318 16.09 11.50 13.97
CA PRO A 318 15.65 12.63 13.14
C PRO A 318 16.25 13.97 13.61
N SER A 319 17.59 14.07 13.59
CA SER A 319 18.34 15.30 13.83
C SER A 319 18.16 16.31 12.68
N LEU A 320 18.62 17.57 12.85
CA LEU A 320 18.61 18.55 11.78
C LEU A 320 19.36 18.04 10.54
N GLN A 321 20.52 17.41 10.73
CA GLN A 321 21.30 16.80 9.66
C GLN A 321 20.50 15.70 8.94
N TRP A 322 19.75 14.89 9.67
CA TRP A 322 18.87 13.87 9.10
C TRP A 322 17.82 14.52 8.18
N TRP A 323 17.16 15.60 8.62
CA TRP A 323 16.15 16.30 7.83
C TRP A 323 16.74 16.98 6.59
N LEU A 324 17.89 17.64 6.71
CA LEU A 324 18.56 18.32 5.60
C LEU A 324 19.03 17.36 4.50
N THR A 325 19.25 16.09 4.82
CA THR A 325 19.66 15.06 3.86
C THR A 325 18.49 14.37 3.15
N ARG A 326 17.23 14.64 3.53
CA ARG A 326 16.05 13.95 2.91
C ARG A 326 15.94 14.10 1.40
N PRO A 327 16.30 15.23 0.76
CA PRO A 327 16.35 15.29 -0.71
C PRO A 327 17.30 14.25 -1.35
N LEU A 328 18.41 13.94 -0.69
CA LEU A 328 19.33 12.88 -1.13
C LEU A 328 18.67 11.49 -1.04
N TRP A 329 17.87 11.25 0.02
CA TRP A 329 17.11 10.02 0.23
C TRP A 329 15.88 9.89 -0.69
N LEU A 330 15.55 10.92 -1.43
CA LEU A 330 14.60 10.85 -2.52
C LEU A 330 15.28 10.45 -3.84
N ALA A 331 16.41 11.12 -4.17
CA ALA A 331 17.12 10.92 -5.43
C ALA A 331 17.94 9.61 -5.44
N GLY A 332 18.68 9.32 -4.38
CA GLY A 332 19.58 8.18 -4.32
C GLY A 332 18.91 6.81 -4.46
N PRO A 333 17.88 6.50 -3.64
CA PRO A 333 17.12 5.26 -3.82
C PRO A 333 16.46 5.17 -5.19
N ALA A 334 15.98 6.29 -5.78
CA ALA A 334 15.43 6.29 -7.12
C ALA A 334 16.49 5.88 -8.16
N LEU A 335 17.70 6.45 -8.08
CA LEU A 335 18.82 6.08 -8.96
C LEU A 335 19.21 4.61 -8.83
N CYS A 336 19.16 4.04 -7.63
CA CYS A 336 19.42 2.61 -7.41
C CYS A 336 18.25 1.73 -7.90
N THR A 337 17.01 2.17 -7.75
CA THR A 337 15.83 1.38 -8.13
C THR A 337 15.67 1.25 -9.65
N LEU A 338 15.94 2.30 -10.41
CA LEU A 338 15.77 2.30 -11.87
C LEU A 338 16.61 1.22 -12.58
N PRO A 339 17.92 1.07 -12.35
CA PRO A 339 18.72 0.00 -12.97
C PRO A 339 18.29 -1.39 -12.49
N LEU A 340 17.87 -1.56 -11.23
CA LEU A 340 17.33 -2.82 -10.73
C LEU A 340 16.05 -3.21 -11.47
N MET A 341 15.14 -2.27 -11.70
CA MET A 341 13.94 -2.48 -12.51
C MET A 341 14.30 -2.87 -13.95
N ALA A 342 15.28 -2.18 -14.57
CA ALA A 342 15.71 -2.49 -15.92
C ALA A 342 16.37 -3.87 -16.03
N LEU A 343 17.18 -4.25 -15.04
CA LEU A 343 17.80 -5.56 -15.00
C LEU A 343 16.77 -6.67 -14.78
N SER A 344 15.86 -6.49 -13.84
CA SER A 344 14.81 -7.46 -13.53
C SER A 344 13.85 -7.69 -14.70
N ALA A 345 13.70 -6.71 -15.58
CA ALA A 345 12.92 -6.84 -16.81
C ALA A 345 13.44 -7.95 -17.73
N ARG A 346 14.73 -8.29 -17.63
CA ARG A 346 15.36 -9.40 -18.35
C ARG A 346 15.02 -10.76 -17.73
N LEU A 347 14.71 -10.76 -16.42
CA LEU A 347 14.41 -11.98 -15.69
C LEU A 347 12.96 -12.43 -15.89
N HIS A 348 12.03 -11.49 -15.98
CA HIS A 348 10.61 -11.81 -16.16
C HIS A 348 9.84 -10.68 -16.89
N PRO A 349 8.98 -11.01 -17.87
CA PRO A 349 8.18 -10.03 -18.60
C PRO A 349 7.30 -9.14 -17.73
N GLY A 350 6.79 -9.64 -16.60
CA GLY A 350 6.00 -8.88 -15.64
C GLY A 350 6.78 -7.79 -14.87
N LEU A 351 8.12 -7.80 -14.96
CA LEU A 351 9.01 -6.81 -14.37
C LEU A 351 9.53 -5.80 -15.39
N ARG A 352 9.19 -5.94 -16.68
CA ARG A 352 9.62 -5.01 -17.72
C ARG A 352 9.07 -3.62 -17.47
N VAL A 353 9.96 -2.63 -17.46
CA VAL A 353 9.61 -1.22 -17.41
C VAL A 353 9.00 -0.84 -18.77
N VAL A 354 7.78 -0.35 -18.75
CA VAL A 354 7.12 0.13 -19.96
C VAL A 354 7.46 1.61 -20.16
N THR A 355 8.48 1.86 -20.97
CA THR A 355 8.86 3.21 -21.39
C THR A 355 8.05 3.59 -22.62
N GLY A 356 7.16 4.56 -22.49
CA GLY A 356 6.51 5.26 -23.58
C GLY A 356 5.80 4.43 -24.67
N GLY A 357 4.57 4.75 -24.91
CA GLY A 357 3.72 4.26 -26.00
C GLY A 357 2.28 4.47 -25.62
N THR A 358 1.62 5.43 -26.26
CA THR A 358 0.17 5.57 -26.21
C THR A 358 -0.46 4.22 -26.52
N ARG A 359 -1.40 3.75 -25.66
CA ARG A 359 -2.31 2.67 -26.08
C ARG A 359 -2.85 3.06 -27.46
N PRO A 360 -2.80 2.17 -28.44
CA PRO A 360 -3.54 2.40 -29.67
C PRO A 360 -4.99 2.62 -29.26
N VAL A 361 -5.53 3.79 -29.58
CA VAL A 361 -6.98 4.00 -29.56
C VAL A 361 -7.55 2.92 -30.48
N PRO A 362 -8.53 2.10 -30.06
CA PRO A 362 -9.15 1.16 -30.96
C PRO A 362 -9.68 1.94 -32.16
N ALA A 363 -9.08 1.79 -33.30
CA ALA A 363 -9.65 2.24 -34.57
C ALA A 363 -10.91 1.40 -34.79
N GLY A 364 -12.07 2.04 -34.74
CA GLY A 364 -13.32 1.35 -35.01
C GLY A 364 -14.53 1.97 -34.35
N ALA A 365 -14.82 3.22 -34.69
CA ALA A 365 -16.18 3.74 -34.77
C ALA A 365 -16.18 4.81 -35.88
N SER A 366 -15.87 4.39 -37.10
CA SER A 366 -16.28 5.13 -38.28
C SER A 366 -17.78 4.93 -38.43
N ALA A 367 -18.47 6.03 -38.43
CA ALA A 367 -19.85 6.20 -38.82
C ALA A 367 -20.20 5.33 -40.04
N SER A 368 -21.26 4.58 -39.92
CA SER A 368 -22.08 4.21 -41.06
C SER A 368 -23.45 4.88 -40.86
N SER A 369 -23.69 5.75 -41.77
CA SER A 369 -24.92 6.46 -42.15
C SER A 369 -26.23 5.77 -41.78
#